data_7c23bb413d4e212a180c4c65998d7d0e
#
_entry.id   7c23bb413d4e212a180c4c65998d7d0e
#
_cell.length_a   1.000
_cell.length_b   1.000
_cell.length_c   1.000
_cell.angle_alpha   90.00
_cell.angle_beta   90.00
_cell.angle_gamma   90.00
#
_symmetry.space_group_name_H-M   'P 1'
#
loop_
_entity.id
_entity.type
_entity.pdbx_description
1 polymer ?
#
loop_
_entity_poly.entity_id
_entity_poly.type
_entity_poly.pdbx_seq_one_letter_code
_entity_poly.pdbx_strand_id
1 'polypeptide(L)'
;MLKKLFIILVSGLILTSCAGTQKNVNSGGSITAGSQEDLIVNVGDRVFFEFDSFELTVDGQSTLDAQASWLKQYSDVNVTIEGHADERGTREYNLALGEKRANAVLTYLMDAGIS
;
A
#
# COMPACT_ATOMS: atom_id res chain seq x y z
N MET A 1 6.89 -59.42 40.67
CA MET A 1 6.76 -58.76 40.74
C MET A 1 7.13 -57.70 40.23
N LEU A 2 7.35 -57.37 39.94
CA LEU A 2 7.53 -56.43 39.67
C LEU A 2 7.63 -55.69 38.69
N LYS A 3 7.73 -55.55 38.43
CA LYS A 3 7.76 -54.95 37.76
C LYS A 3 7.55 -54.06 37.04
N LYS A 4 7.49 -53.83 36.81
CA LYS A 4 7.15 -53.11 36.36
C LYS A 4 7.30 -52.10 35.88
N LEU A 5 7.60 -51.84 35.66
CA LEU A 5 7.57 -50.92 35.44
C LEU A 5 7.70 -50.12 34.67
N PHE A 6 7.92 -49.86 34.23
CA PHE A 6 7.98 -49.10 33.77
C PHE A 6 7.85 -48.28 32.92
N ILE A 7 7.76 -48.23 32.64
CA ILE A 7 7.69 -47.58 31.96
C ILE A 7 7.59 -46.56 31.42
N ILE A 8 7.73 -46.28 31.40
CA ILE A 8 7.49 -45.37 31.07
C ILE A 8 7.76 -44.46 30.37
N LEU A 9 7.92 -44.44 30.21
CA LEU A 9 8.06 -43.59 29.81
C LEU A 9 8.08 -42.80 28.95
N VAL A 10 8.11 -42.62 28.73
CA VAL A 10 8.20 -41.98 28.05
C VAL A 10 7.94 -41.06 27.36
N SER A 11 7.73 -40.94 27.19
CA SER A 11 7.40 -40.19 26.73
C SER A 11 7.48 -39.09 26.32
N GLY A 12 7.68 -38.85 26.20
CA GLY A 12 7.71 -37.84 25.99
C GLY A 12 7.75 -36.97 25.07
N LEU A 13 7.87 -36.89 24.82
CA LEU A 13 7.89 -36.10 24.29
C LEU A 13 7.71 -35.21 23.47
N ILE A 14 7.67 -35.04 23.32
CA ILE A 14 7.52 -34.27 22.74
C ILE A 14 7.39 -33.34 21.99
N LEU A 15 7.40 -33.15 21.85
CA LEU A 15 7.16 -32.34 21.33
C LEU A 15 7.11 -31.43 20.79
N THR A 16 7.24 -31.12 20.67
CA THR A 16 7.11 -30.27 20.34
C THR A 16 7.21 -29.40 19.67
N SER A 17 7.32 -29.25 19.60
CA SER A 17 7.33 -28.48 19.20
C SER A 17 7.25 -27.74 18.26
N CYS A 18 7.30 -27.70 17.79
CA CYS A 18 7.30 -27.12 16.95
C CYS A 18 6.75 -26.18 16.54
N ALA A 19 6.49 -26.02 16.74
CA ALA A 19 5.76 -25.24 16.48
C ALA A 19 6.12 -24.07 16.09
N GLY A 20 6.36 -23.80 16.20
CA GLY A 20 6.60 -22.71 16.01
C GLY A 20 6.80 -22.16 14.87
N THR A 21 6.91 -22.36 14.66
CA THR A 21 7.13 -21.89 13.85
C THR A 21 6.59 -21.23 12.99
N GLN A 22 6.26 -21.22 12.90
CA GLN A 22 5.68 -20.69 12.13
C GLN A 22 5.53 -19.56 11.95
N LYS A 23 5.60 -19.18 12.16
CA LYS A 23 5.29 -18.20 12.10
C LYS A 23 5.68 -17.38 11.40
N ASN A 24 6.00 -17.33 11.35
CA ASN A 24 6.37 -16.63 10.76
C ASN A 24 5.83 -16.13 9.76
N VAL A 25 5.56 -16.45 9.69
CA VAL A 25 5.08 -16.24 8.77
C VAL A 25 4.54 -15.18 8.55
N ASN A 26 4.52 -14.89 8.94
CA ASN A 26 3.91 -14.01 8.83
C ASN A 26 4.01 -13.03 8.47
N SER A 27 4.32 -13.16 8.68
CA SER A 27 4.49 -12.51 8.22
C SER A 27 3.93 -11.71 7.63
N GLY A 28 3.50 -11.87 7.21
CA GLY A 28 2.83 -11.11 6.51
C GLY A 28 2.47 -10.04 7.01
N GLY A 29 2.85 -9.87 7.52
CA GLY A 29 2.62 -8.80 7.92
C GLY A 29 1.57 -8.05 8.18
N SER A 30 1.54 -7.44 9.19
CA SER A 30 0.51 -6.46 9.38
C SER A 30 1.01 -5.16 8.81
N ILE A 31 0.10 -4.43 8.17
CA ILE A 31 0.40 -3.15 7.58
C ILE A 31 0.10 -2.08 8.61
N THR A 32 1.07 -1.21 8.84
CA THR A 32 0.88 -0.12 9.79
C THR A 32 -0.07 0.92 9.21
N ALA A 33 -1.11 1.26 9.94
CA ALA A 33 -2.07 2.25 9.51
C ALA A 33 -1.38 3.60 9.33
N GLY A 34 -1.68 4.28 8.22
CA GLY A 34 -1.09 5.57 7.92
C GLY A 34 0.29 5.50 7.29
N SER A 35 0.80 4.31 7.03
CA SER A 35 2.11 4.14 6.39
C SER A 35 1.99 4.22 4.87
N GLN A 36 3.13 4.32 4.21
CA GLN A 36 3.15 4.27 2.75
C GLN A 36 2.59 2.97 2.23
N GLU A 37 2.88 1.88 2.90
CA GLU A 37 2.36 0.57 2.50
C GLU A 37 0.84 0.52 2.64
N ASP A 38 0.30 1.13 3.68
CA ASP A 38 -1.14 1.24 3.86
C ASP A 38 -1.78 1.98 2.69
N LEU A 39 -1.18 3.10 2.28
CA LEU A 39 -1.67 3.85 1.13
C LEU A 39 -1.65 3.00 -0.14
N ILE A 40 -0.54 2.32 -0.38
CA ILE A 40 -0.37 1.53 -1.61
C ILE A 40 -1.38 0.38 -1.66
N VAL A 41 -1.53 -0.35 -0.57
CA VAL A 41 -2.29 -1.60 -0.57
C VAL A 41 -3.79 -1.35 -0.43
N ASN A 42 -4.17 -0.43 0.44
CA ASN A 42 -5.58 -0.28 0.81
C ASN A 42 -6.27 0.88 0.11
N VAL A 43 -5.54 1.82 -0.43
CA VAL A 43 -6.11 3.03 -1.05
C VAL A 43 -5.70 3.12 -2.51
N GLY A 44 -4.42 2.94 -2.79
CA GLY A 44 -3.85 3.12 -4.11
C GLY A 44 -3.05 4.41 -4.17
N ASP A 45 -1.83 4.30 -4.68
CA ASP A 45 -0.94 5.45 -4.76
C ASP A 45 -0.77 5.97 -6.18
N ARG A 46 -1.55 5.46 -7.14
CA ARG A 46 -1.41 5.82 -8.55
C ARG A 46 -2.74 6.22 -9.14
N VAL A 47 -2.66 7.20 -10.03
CA VAL A 47 -3.81 7.65 -10.81
C VAL A 47 -3.38 7.58 -12.26
N PHE A 48 -4.17 6.94 -13.08
CA PHE A 48 -3.85 6.73 -14.49
C PHE A 48 -4.63 7.70 -15.36
N PHE A 49 -4.03 8.06 -16.49
CA PHE A 49 -4.61 9.01 -17.43
C PHE A 49 -4.70 8.36 -18.80
N GLU A 50 -5.65 8.84 -19.59
CA GLU A 50 -5.74 8.44 -20.98
C GLU A 50 -4.53 8.94 -21.76
N PHE A 51 -4.29 8.33 -22.90
CA PHE A 51 -3.18 8.73 -23.74
C PHE A 51 -3.27 10.23 -24.06
N ASP A 52 -2.15 10.90 -23.94
CA ASP A 52 -2.01 12.31 -24.30
C ASP A 52 -3.01 13.21 -23.58
N SER A 53 -3.40 12.83 -22.39
CA SER A 53 -4.41 13.57 -21.61
C SER A 53 -3.92 13.83 -20.21
N PHE A 54 -4.36 14.94 -19.64
CA PHE A 54 -4.18 15.24 -18.24
C PHE A 54 -5.51 15.45 -17.53
N GLU A 55 -6.59 15.02 -18.17
CA GLU A 55 -7.91 15.07 -17.54
C GLU A 55 -8.11 13.87 -16.64
N LEU A 56 -8.67 14.12 -15.48
CA LEU A 56 -8.93 13.04 -14.53
C LEU A 56 -10.09 12.20 -15.03
N THR A 57 -9.87 10.90 -15.09
CA THR A 57 -10.92 9.95 -15.42
C THR A 57 -11.82 9.71 -14.22
N VAL A 58 -12.97 9.07 -14.45
CA VAL A 58 -13.87 8.72 -13.35
C VAL A 58 -13.14 7.81 -12.35
N ASP A 59 -12.40 6.84 -12.85
CA ASP A 59 -11.62 5.95 -11.98
C ASP A 59 -10.55 6.72 -11.21
N GLY A 60 -9.88 7.66 -11.88
CA GLY A 60 -8.89 8.50 -11.23
C GLY A 60 -9.49 9.33 -10.11
N GLN A 61 -10.65 9.91 -10.35
CA GLN A 61 -11.33 10.69 -9.32
C GLN A 61 -11.73 9.83 -8.14
N SER A 62 -12.19 8.62 -8.41
CA SER A 62 -12.57 7.69 -7.34
C SER A 62 -11.35 7.37 -6.46
N THR A 63 -10.19 7.11 -7.08
CA THR A 63 -8.97 6.87 -6.35
C THR A 63 -8.58 8.09 -5.52
N LEU A 64 -8.69 9.27 -6.12
CA LEU A 64 -8.32 10.51 -5.42
C LEU A 64 -9.27 10.80 -4.27
N ASP A 65 -10.55 10.46 -4.40
CA ASP A 65 -11.47 10.60 -3.27
C ASP A 65 -11.05 9.73 -2.10
N ALA A 66 -10.63 8.51 -2.38
CA ALA A 66 -10.13 7.61 -1.34
C ALA A 66 -8.84 8.12 -0.74
N GLN A 67 -7.94 8.65 -1.57
CA GLN A 67 -6.71 9.24 -1.07
C GLN A 67 -6.96 10.46 -0.20
N ALA A 68 -7.91 11.30 -0.59
CA ALA A 68 -8.25 12.48 0.20
C ALA A 68 -8.77 12.08 1.57
N SER A 69 -9.63 11.08 1.63
CA SER A 69 -10.14 10.57 2.90
C SER A 69 -9.01 10.05 3.78
N TRP A 70 -8.10 9.31 3.18
CA TRP A 70 -6.96 8.75 3.89
C TRP A 70 -6.05 9.84 4.42
N LEU A 71 -5.78 10.87 3.60
CA LEU A 71 -4.93 11.98 4.01
C LEU A 71 -5.57 12.82 5.13
N LYS A 72 -6.88 12.92 5.13
CA LYS A 72 -7.57 13.62 6.22
C LYS A 72 -7.48 12.83 7.52
N GLN A 73 -7.52 11.51 7.42
CA GLN A 73 -7.42 10.65 8.59
C GLN A 73 -6.00 10.67 9.16
N TYR A 74 -5.00 10.74 8.30
CA TYR A 74 -3.60 10.72 8.71
C TYR A 74 -2.95 12.05 8.34
N SER A 75 -3.39 13.10 9.00
CA SER A 75 -3.06 14.46 8.61
C SER A 75 -1.59 14.85 8.82
N ASP A 76 -0.85 14.01 9.55
CA ASP A 76 0.58 14.23 9.71
C ASP A 76 1.41 13.76 8.52
N VAL A 77 0.79 13.03 7.61
CA VAL A 77 1.49 12.47 6.46
C VAL A 77 1.70 13.55 5.41
N ASN A 78 2.92 13.63 4.90
CA ASN A 78 3.23 14.48 3.75
C ASN A 78 3.39 13.59 2.54
N VAL A 79 2.82 14.01 1.42
CA VAL A 79 2.91 13.27 0.18
C VAL A 79 3.57 14.13 -0.88
N THR A 80 4.28 13.48 -1.79
CA THR A 80 4.83 14.10 -2.98
C THR A 80 4.05 13.57 -4.17
N ILE A 81 3.61 14.48 -5.02
CA ILE A 81 2.87 14.12 -6.23
C ILE A 81 3.82 14.19 -7.39
N GLU A 82 3.97 13.06 -8.10
CA GLU A 82 4.83 12.99 -9.27
C GLU A 82 3.98 12.68 -10.48
N GLY A 83 4.16 13.47 -11.53
CA GLY A 83 3.44 13.27 -12.77
C GLY A 83 4.37 12.73 -13.84
N HIS A 84 3.88 11.74 -14.57
CA HIS A 84 4.67 11.04 -15.59
C HIS A 84 3.87 10.90 -16.87
N ALA A 85 4.58 10.69 -17.97
CA ALA A 85 4.01 10.37 -19.26
C ALA A 85 4.86 9.26 -19.87
N ASP A 86 4.29 8.57 -20.87
CA ASP A 86 5.03 7.47 -21.49
C ASP A 86 6.08 8.04 -22.46
N GLU A 87 6.80 7.12 -23.13
CA GLU A 87 7.96 7.51 -23.94
C GLU A 87 7.59 8.05 -25.31
N ARG A 88 6.32 8.01 -25.68
CA ARG A 88 5.90 8.48 -27.00
C ARG A 88 5.93 9.99 -27.05
N GLY A 89 6.52 10.52 -28.12
CA GLY A 89 6.63 11.95 -28.31
C GLY A 89 7.96 12.49 -27.83
N THR A 90 8.06 13.79 -27.73
CA THR A 90 9.30 14.42 -27.31
C THR A 90 9.41 14.42 -25.80
N ARG A 91 10.65 14.51 -25.34
CA ARG A 91 10.93 14.56 -23.92
C ARG A 91 10.31 15.80 -23.27
N GLU A 92 10.45 16.94 -23.93
CA GLU A 92 9.90 18.20 -23.40
C GLU A 92 8.39 18.15 -23.29
N TYR A 93 7.75 17.61 -24.31
CA TYR A 93 6.30 17.50 -24.30
C TYR A 93 5.84 16.59 -23.16
N ASN A 94 6.50 15.46 -22.98
CA ASN A 94 6.11 14.49 -21.96
C ASN A 94 6.39 15.01 -20.57
N LEU A 95 7.45 15.77 -20.40
CA LEU A 95 7.73 16.40 -19.13
C LEU A 95 6.61 17.37 -18.77
N ALA A 96 6.20 18.19 -19.74
CA ALA A 96 5.10 19.13 -19.51
C ALA A 96 3.79 18.43 -19.26
N LEU A 97 3.53 17.32 -19.96
CA LEU A 97 2.31 16.55 -19.74
C LEU A 97 2.30 15.95 -18.34
N GLY A 98 3.45 15.42 -17.89
CA GLY A 98 3.56 14.91 -16.53
C GLY A 98 3.29 15.97 -15.49
N GLU A 99 3.80 17.18 -15.71
CA GLU A 99 3.53 18.28 -14.79
C GLU A 99 2.06 18.65 -14.74
N LYS A 100 1.40 18.65 -15.90
CA LYS A 100 -0.04 18.93 -15.93
C LYS A 100 -0.85 17.86 -15.22
N ARG A 101 -0.42 16.61 -15.35
CA ARG A 101 -1.08 15.51 -14.64
C ARG A 101 -0.92 15.64 -13.13
N ALA A 102 0.29 15.95 -12.67
CA ALA A 102 0.53 16.17 -11.27
C ALA A 102 -0.29 17.34 -10.76
N ASN A 103 -0.39 18.40 -11.55
CA ASN A 103 -1.16 19.59 -11.19
C ASN A 103 -2.66 19.28 -11.08
N ALA A 104 -3.17 18.43 -11.98
CA ALA A 104 -4.57 18.05 -11.94
C ALA A 104 -4.87 17.28 -10.64
N VAL A 105 -3.97 16.40 -10.24
CA VAL A 105 -4.12 15.66 -8.98
C VAL A 105 -4.03 16.59 -7.79
N LEU A 106 -3.04 17.47 -7.79
CA LEU A 106 -2.87 18.42 -6.70
C LEU A 106 -4.11 19.29 -6.52
N THR A 107 -4.61 19.83 -7.61
CA THR A 107 -5.81 20.68 -7.56
C THR A 107 -7.00 19.92 -7.03
N TYR A 108 -7.19 18.68 -7.48
CA TYR A 108 -8.31 17.87 -7.02
C TYR A 108 -8.22 17.62 -5.51
N LEU A 109 -7.04 17.27 -5.02
CA LEU A 109 -6.85 17.01 -3.59
C LEU A 109 -7.06 18.28 -2.77
N MET A 110 -6.57 19.41 -3.26
CA MET A 110 -6.77 20.69 -2.55
C MET A 110 -8.25 21.07 -2.51
N ASP A 111 -8.96 20.86 -3.61
CA ASP A 111 -10.40 21.11 -3.64
C ASP A 111 -11.16 20.17 -2.70
N ALA A 112 -10.61 19.01 -2.43
CA ALA A 112 -11.19 18.06 -1.48
C ALA A 112 -10.83 18.37 -0.04
N GLY A 113 -10.05 19.42 0.19
CA GLY A 113 -9.74 19.88 1.53
C GLY A 113 -8.37 19.48 2.06
N ILE A 114 -7.48 18.99 1.20
CA ILE A 114 -6.11 18.64 1.61
C ILE A 114 -5.24 19.89 1.49
N SER A 115 -4.46 20.18 2.52
CA SER A 115 -3.60 21.36 2.52
C SER A 115 -2.20 21.12 1.99
#